data_4d41153ee60fcf0826ddce48d57265bb
#
_entry.id   4d41153ee60fcf0826ddce48d57265bb
#
_cell.length_a   1.000
_cell.length_b   1.000
_cell.length_c   1.000
_cell.angle_alpha   90.00
_cell.angle_beta   90.00
_cell.angle_gamma   90.00
#
_symmetry.space_group_name_H-M   'P 1'
#
loop_
_entity.id
_entity.type
_entity.pdbx_description
1 polymer ?
#
loop_
_entity_poly.entity_id
_entity_poly.type
_entity_poly.pdbx_seq_one_letter_code
_entity_poly.pdbx_strand_id
1 'polypeptide(L)'
;MFDDIFSNNNTPLDFNSYITIQIQSGHTPVLLKNYGKSWYANNIQVPYRNYTREEVSKYSPFDLVSNREVLNKIDSAVMSKMTKYVEHLSKEKEFPIIIKAVVTGAAKPNKDQLTEMNRTAALIQKKESEQRNKEMEIVRAEAETARAQADKAYQNAMGLSSEQFIQLKYIEMIDKKQGANIDVMIGGANPMWNIRR
;
A
#
# COMPACT_ATOMS: atom_id res chain seq x y z
N MET A 1 -23.89 -11.30 -7.73
CA MET A 1 -22.52 -11.78 -7.77
C MET A 1 -22.06 -11.73 -9.22
N PHE A 2 -20.89 -11.21 -9.48
CA PHE A 2 -20.29 -11.24 -10.80
C PHE A 2 -19.21 -12.31 -10.77
N ASP A 3 -19.42 -13.37 -11.52
CA ASP A 3 -18.50 -14.49 -11.62
C ASP A 3 -17.61 -14.32 -12.86
N ASP A 4 -16.38 -14.78 -12.79
CA ASP A 4 -15.41 -14.79 -13.90
C ASP A 4 -15.16 -13.43 -14.55
N ILE A 5 -14.91 -12.39 -13.75
CA ILE A 5 -14.39 -11.14 -14.27
C ILE A 5 -12.86 -11.23 -14.32
N PHE A 6 -12.29 -11.00 -15.49
CA PHE A 6 -10.84 -11.08 -15.69
C PHE A 6 -10.15 -9.76 -15.35
N SER A 7 -9.08 -9.85 -14.60
CA SER A 7 -8.13 -8.77 -14.36
C SER A 7 -7.22 -8.52 -15.57
N ASN A 8 -6.32 -7.54 -15.50
CA ASN A 8 -5.41 -7.17 -16.58
C ASN A 8 -4.46 -8.30 -17.02
N ASN A 9 -4.18 -9.27 -16.16
CA ASN A 9 -3.35 -10.44 -16.45
C ASN A 9 -4.18 -11.71 -16.70
N ASN A 10 -5.45 -11.59 -17.08
CA ASN A 10 -6.37 -12.68 -17.34
C ASN A 10 -6.63 -13.61 -16.16
N THR A 11 -6.47 -13.13 -14.93
CA THR A 11 -6.86 -13.89 -13.75
C THR A 11 -8.36 -13.76 -13.50
N PRO A 12 -9.13 -14.86 -13.48
CA PRO A 12 -10.56 -14.81 -13.17
C PRO A 12 -10.77 -14.52 -11.68
N LEU A 13 -11.64 -13.58 -11.38
CA LEU A 13 -11.94 -13.14 -10.02
C LEU A 13 -13.46 -12.99 -9.86
N ASP A 14 -13.97 -13.34 -8.70
CA ASP A 14 -15.35 -13.12 -8.33
C ASP A 14 -15.51 -11.82 -7.56
N PHE A 15 -16.56 -11.06 -7.89
CA PHE A 15 -16.86 -9.79 -7.25
C PHE A 15 -18.28 -9.75 -6.73
N ASN A 16 -18.44 -9.15 -5.55
CA ASN A 16 -19.73 -8.65 -5.11
C ASN A 16 -19.81 -7.16 -5.46
N SER A 17 -20.63 -6.83 -6.44
CA SER A 17 -20.85 -5.43 -6.80
C SER A 17 -22.34 -5.10 -6.72
N TYR A 18 -22.64 -3.91 -6.22
CA TYR A 18 -24.00 -3.43 -5.97
C TYR A 18 -24.22 -2.10 -6.66
N ILE A 19 -25.37 -1.96 -7.29
CA ILE A 19 -25.84 -0.69 -7.83
C ILE A 19 -27.12 -0.29 -7.11
N THR A 20 -27.17 0.92 -6.62
CA THR A 20 -28.37 1.51 -6.01
C THR A 20 -29.02 2.44 -7.01
N ILE A 21 -30.27 2.16 -7.32
CA ILE A 21 -31.07 2.91 -8.28
C ILE A 21 -32.32 3.46 -7.62
N GLN A 22 -32.82 4.57 -8.14
CA GLN A 22 -34.09 5.15 -7.74
C GLN A 22 -34.97 5.38 -8.96
N ILE A 23 -36.21 4.95 -8.90
CA ILE A 23 -37.24 5.32 -9.88
C ILE A 23 -37.72 6.74 -9.54
N GLN A 24 -37.87 7.60 -10.52
CA GLN A 24 -38.42 8.93 -10.33
C GLN A 24 -39.85 8.84 -9.80
N SER A 25 -40.20 9.68 -8.83
CA SER A 25 -41.51 9.65 -8.16
C SER A 25 -42.65 9.80 -9.19
N GLY A 26 -43.67 8.93 -9.07
CA GLY A 26 -44.83 8.94 -9.97
C GLY A 26 -44.59 8.29 -11.32
N HIS A 27 -43.38 7.90 -11.71
CA HIS A 27 -43.10 7.37 -13.05
C HIS A 27 -43.02 5.84 -13.13
N THR A 28 -43.35 5.12 -12.08
CA THR A 28 -43.38 3.65 -12.09
C THR A 28 -44.32 3.08 -13.15
N PRO A 29 -45.54 3.62 -13.40
CA PRO A 29 -46.41 3.14 -14.45
C PRO A 29 -45.81 3.31 -15.86
N VAL A 30 -45.12 4.43 -16.11
CA VAL A 30 -44.44 4.74 -17.37
C VAL A 30 -43.32 3.73 -17.62
N LEU A 31 -42.51 3.46 -16.59
CA LEU A 31 -41.42 2.48 -16.63
C LEU A 31 -41.93 1.09 -16.99
N LEU A 32 -42.97 0.64 -16.31
CA LEU A 32 -43.54 -0.69 -16.58
C LEU A 32 -44.25 -0.80 -17.96
N LYS A 33 -44.90 0.28 -18.40
CA LYS A 33 -45.54 0.34 -19.70
C LYS A 33 -44.52 0.27 -20.86
N ASN A 34 -43.45 1.06 -20.75
CA ASN A 34 -42.48 1.20 -21.85
C ASN A 34 -41.44 0.09 -21.86
N TYR A 35 -41.07 -0.48 -20.69
CA TYR A 35 -39.95 -1.41 -20.55
C TYR A 35 -40.34 -2.79 -19.98
N GLY A 36 -41.59 -2.95 -19.54
CA GLY A 36 -42.10 -4.21 -18.99
C GLY A 36 -41.48 -4.59 -17.65
N LYS A 37 -41.78 -5.79 -17.18
CA LYS A 37 -41.30 -6.29 -15.86
C LYS A 37 -39.80 -6.56 -15.81
N SER A 38 -39.16 -6.82 -16.96
CA SER A 38 -37.74 -7.13 -17.07
C SER A 38 -36.86 -5.89 -17.32
N TRP A 39 -37.39 -4.69 -17.11
CA TRP A 39 -36.71 -3.43 -17.35
C TRP A 39 -35.31 -3.37 -16.70
N TYR A 40 -35.16 -3.89 -15.48
CA TYR A 40 -33.89 -3.91 -14.78
C TYR A 40 -32.87 -4.82 -15.48
N ALA A 41 -33.26 -6.07 -15.76
CA ALA A 41 -32.35 -7.03 -16.39
C ALA A 41 -31.88 -6.54 -17.76
N ASN A 42 -32.80 -6.00 -18.58
CA ASN A 42 -32.49 -5.61 -19.95
C ASN A 42 -31.72 -4.29 -20.06
N ASN A 43 -32.05 -3.31 -19.22
CA ASN A 43 -31.53 -1.94 -19.40
C ASN A 43 -30.54 -1.49 -18.34
N ILE A 44 -30.41 -2.19 -17.20
CA ILE A 44 -29.46 -1.84 -16.12
C ILE A 44 -28.44 -2.93 -15.93
N GLN A 45 -28.87 -4.17 -15.74
CA GLN A 45 -27.96 -5.24 -15.31
C GLN A 45 -26.87 -5.53 -16.35
N VAL A 46 -27.22 -5.58 -17.63
CA VAL A 46 -26.27 -5.91 -18.71
C VAL A 46 -25.24 -4.79 -18.90
N PRO A 47 -25.63 -3.51 -19.09
CA PRO A 47 -24.66 -2.42 -19.18
C PRO A 47 -23.78 -2.27 -17.93
N TYR A 48 -24.38 -2.40 -16.75
CA TYR A 48 -23.67 -2.35 -15.49
C TYR A 48 -22.59 -3.43 -15.41
N ARG A 49 -22.91 -4.67 -15.76
CA ARG A 49 -21.97 -5.77 -15.81
C ARG A 49 -20.83 -5.51 -16.80
N ASN A 50 -21.15 -4.99 -17.97
CA ASN A 50 -20.15 -4.67 -19.00
C ASN A 50 -19.20 -3.55 -18.55
N TYR A 51 -19.71 -2.46 -18.01
CA TYR A 51 -18.87 -1.36 -17.51
C TYR A 51 -18.03 -1.77 -16.31
N THR A 52 -18.57 -2.57 -15.40
CA THR A 52 -17.79 -3.12 -14.28
C THR A 52 -16.66 -4.00 -14.79
N ARG A 53 -16.93 -4.89 -15.75
CA ARG A 53 -15.92 -5.77 -16.36
C ARG A 53 -14.83 -4.96 -17.06
N GLU A 54 -15.20 -3.95 -17.82
CA GLU A 54 -14.26 -3.06 -18.50
C GLU A 54 -13.36 -2.31 -17.53
N GLU A 55 -13.90 -1.78 -16.43
CA GLU A 55 -13.08 -1.07 -15.44
C GLU A 55 -12.18 -2.02 -14.64
N VAL A 56 -12.69 -3.16 -14.21
CA VAL A 56 -11.92 -4.16 -13.45
C VAL A 56 -10.75 -4.71 -14.26
N SER A 57 -10.92 -4.92 -15.57
CA SER A 57 -9.85 -5.46 -16.43
C SER A 57 -8.62 -4.55 -16.59
N LYS A 58 -8.67 -3.32 -16.10
CA LYS A 58 -7.54 -2.38 -16.13
C LYS A 58 -6.53 -2.59 -14.99
N TYR A 59 -6.92 -3.32 -13.94
CA TYR A 59 -6.16 -3.44 -12.70
C TYR A 59 -5.64 -4.85 -12.46
N SER A 60 -4.58 -4.93 -11.64
CA SER A 60 -4.00 -6.22 -11.25
C SER A 60 -4.89 -6.95 -10.22
N PRO A 61 -4.81 -8.29 -10.12
CA PRO A 61 -5.55 -9.05 -9.12
C PRO A 61 -5.21 -8.60 -7.68
N PHE A 62 -3.95 -8.24 -7.44
CA PHE A 62 -3.50 -7.77 -6.15
C PHE A 62 -4.18 -6.45 -5.75
N ASP A 63 -4.24 -5.49 -6.66
CA ASP A 63 -4.90 -4.21 -6.43
C ASP A 63 -6.39 -4.38 -6.18
N LEU A 64 -7.04 -5.27 -6.93
CA LEU A 64 -8.47 -5.55 -6.80
C LEU A 64 -8.86 -6.22 -5.48
N VAL A 65 -7.92 -6.90 -4.82
CA VAL A 65 -8.14 -7.55 -3.52
C VAL A 65 -7.79 -6.63 -2.35
N SER A 66 -6.70 -5.86 -2.45
CA SER A 66 -6.09 -5.17 -1.31
C SER A 66 -6.13 -3.65 -1.36
N ASN A 67 -6.33 -3.05 -2.55
CA ASN A 67 -6.22 -1.61 -2.72
C ASN A 67 -7.60 -0.93 -2.79
N ARG A 68 -8.01 -0.32 -1.67
CA ARG A 68 -9.30 0.36 -1.56
C ARG A 68 -9.43 1.58 -2.50
N GLU A 69 -8.33 2.26 -2.78
CA GLU A 69 -8.36 3.42 -3.69
C GLU A 69 -8.68 2.99 -5.12
N VAL A 70 -8.18 1.83 -5.54
CA VAL A 70 -8.50 1.26 -6.85
C VAL A 70 -9.99 0.91 -6.93
N LEU A 71 -10.56 0.29 -5.91
CA LEU A 71 -11.99 -0.01 -5.86
C LEU A 71 -12.84 1.28 -5.92
N ASN A 72 -12.47 2.32 -5.20
CA ASN A 72 -13.15 3.61 -5.25
C ASN A 72 -13.07 4.28 -6.65
N LYS A 73 -11.95 4.11 -7.35
CA LYS A 73 -11.81 4.59 -8.74
C LYS A 73 -12.73 3.82 -9.69
N ILE A 74 -12.82 2.50 -9.53
CA ILE A 74 -13.74 1.66 -10.30
C ILE A 74 -15.19 2.09 -10.05
N ASP A 75 -15.58 2.25 -8.79
CA ASP A 75 -16.93 2.69 -8.43
C ASP A 75 -17.30 4.02 -9.08
N SER A 76 -16.39 4.99 -9.00
CA SER A 76 -16.59 6.32 -9.59
C SER A 76 -16.68 6.27 -11.12
N ALA A 77 -15.84 5.47 -11.76
CA ALA A 77 -15.83 5.31 -13.21
C ALA A 77 -17.10 4.60 -13.71
N VAL A 78 -17.49 3.50 -13.06
CA VAL A 78 -18.72 2.76 -13.41
C VAL A 78 -19.95 3.61 -13.14
N MET A 79 -20.00 4.34 -12.01
CA MET A 79 -21.09 5.26 -11.70
C MET A 79 -21.24 6.33 -12.78
N SER A 80 -20.13 6.96 -13.20
CA SER A 80 -20.13 7.98 -14.26
C SER A 80 -20.66 7.41 -15.60
N LYS A 81 -20.19 6.21 -16.01
CA LYS A 81 -20.64 5.56 -17.24
C LYS A 81 -22.13 5.18 -17.18
N MET A 82 -22.55 4.62 -16.04
CA MET A 82 -23.96 4.25 -15.85
C MET A 82 -24.88 5.48 -15.82
N THR A 83 -24.46 6.56 -15.19
CA THR A 83 -25.24 7.81 -15.16
C THR A 83 -25.43 8.37 -16.57
N LYS A 84 -24.35 8.47 -17.35
CA LYS A 84 -24.42 8.92 -18.75
C LYS A 84 -25.30 8.03 -19.61
N TYR A 85 -25.20 6.73 -19.43
CA TYR A 85 -26.04 5.75 -20.15
C TYR A 85 -27.52 5.92 -19.81
N VAL A 86 -27.87 6.05 -18.54
CA VAL A 86 -29.25 6.25 -18.09
C VAL A 86 -29.79 7.61 -18.52
N GLU A 87 -28.98 8.68 -18.47
CA GLU A 87 -29.35 9.99 -18.99
C GLU A 87 -29.67 9.97 -20.50
N HIS A 88 -28.90 9.22 -21.28
CA HIS A 88 -29.15 9.03 -22.70
C HIS A 88 -30.48 8.33 -22.91
N LEU A 89 -30.75 7.20 -22.22
CA LEU A 89 -32.03 6.49 -22.29
C LEU A 89 -33.19 7.36 -21.81
N SER A 90 -32.99 8.20 -20.81
CA SER A 90 -34.03 9.08 -20.30
C SER A 90 -34.43 10.13 -21.33
N LYS A 91 -33.48 10.67 -22.09
CA LYS A 91 -33.74 11.64 -23.17
C LYS A 91 -34.41 11.03 -24.39
N GLU A 92 -34.04 9.83 -24.79
CA GLU A 92 -34.54 9.19 -26.00
C GLU A 92 -35.82 8.40 -25.79
N LYS A 93 -35.99 7.77 -24.64
CA LYS A 93 -37.01 6.76 -24.39
C LYS A 93 -37.76 6.89 -23.07
N GLU A 94 -37.69 8.07 -22.44
CA GLU A 94 -38.38 8.32 -21.16
C GLU A 94 -38.08 7.25 -20.09
N PHE A 95 -36.79 6.95 -19.86
CA PHE A 95 -36.36 5.99 -18.86
C PHE A 95 -36.20 6.66 -17.47
N PRO A 96 -37.17 6.56 -16.55
CA PRO A 96 -37.25 7.38 -15.34
C PRO A 96 -36.43 6.79 -14.18
N ILE A 97 -35.15 6.52 -14.40
CA ILE A 97 -34.24 5.93 -13.43
C ILE A 97 -33.12 6.92 -13.10
N ILE A 98 -32.69 6.92 -11.85
CA ILE A 98 -31.55 7.69 -11.34
C ILE A 98 -30.59 6.70 -10.68
N ILE A 99 -29.31 6.76 -11.04
CA ILE A 99 -28.26 6.01 -10.36
C ILE A 99 -27.87 6.77 -9.11
N LYS A 100 -27.92 6.12 -7.94
CA LYS A 100 -27.58 6.72 -6.64
C LYS A 100 -26.19 6.35 -6.15
N ALA A 101 -25.81 5.10 -6.30
CA ALA A 101 -24.51 4.62 -5.87
C ALA A 101 -24.11 3.37 -6.64
N VAL A 102 -22.82 3.20 -6.78
CA VAL A 102 -22.16 1.95 -7.20
C VAL A 102 -21.16 1.59 -6.14
N VAL A 103 -21.12 0.35 -5.70
CA VAL A 103 -20.16 -0.14 -4.71
C VAL A 103 -19.65 -1.50 -5.17
N THR A 104 -18.36 -1.57 -5.43
CA THR A 104 -17.67 -2.81 -5.80
C THR A 104 -16.89 -3.30 -4.58
N GLY A 105 -17.22 -4.47 -4.10
CA GLY A 105 -16.48 -5.15 -3.04
C GLY A 105 -15.11 -5.63 -3.53
N ALA A 106 -14.22 -5.97 -2.60
CA ALA A 106 -12.94 -6.58 -2.93
C ALA A 106 -13.13 -7.89 -3.69
N ALA A 107 -12.22 -8.15 -4.63
CA ALA A 107 -12.20 -9.39 -5.37
C ALA A 107 -11.99 -10.60 -4.44
N LYS A 108 -12.57 -11.72 -4.79
CA LYS A 108 -12.41 -12.99 -4.09
C LYS A 108 -11.54 -13.93 -4.94
N PRO A 109 -10.24 -14.02 -4.68
CA PRO A 109 -9.38 -14.96 -5.38
C PRO A 109 -9.66 -16.39 -4.90
N ASN A 110 -9.41 -17.37 -5.75
CA ASN A 110 -9.39 -18.77 -5.34
C ASN A 110 -8.18 -19.06 -4.42
N LYS A 111 -8.12 -20.25 -3.83
CA LYS A 111 -7.05 -20.63 -2.87
C LYS A 111 -5.64 -20.56 -3.48
N ASP A 112 -5.49 -21.00 -4.72
CA ASP A 112 -4.19 -21.04 -5.38
C ASP A 112 -3.70 -19.63 -5.71
N GLN A 113 -4.60 -18.79 -6.21
CA GLN A 113 -4.35 -17.37 -6.45
C GLN A 113 -3.98 -16.63 -5.16
N LEU A 114 -4.70 -16.90 -4.06
CA LEU A 114 -4.40 -16.30 -2.76
C LEU A 114 -2.99 -16.69 -2.28
N THR A 115 -2.59 -17.94 -2.48
CA THR A 115 -1.26 -18.42 -2.12
C THR A 115 -0.17 -17.70 -2.92
N GLU A 116 -0.33 -17.57 -4.24
CA GLU A 116 0.62 -16.83 -5.09
C GLU A 116 0.65 -15.33 -4.80
N MET A 117 -0.49 -14.73 -4.50
CA MET A 117 -0.56 -13.33 -4.08
C MET A 117 0.17 -13.10 -2.75
N ASN A 118 -0.01 -13.97 -1.76
CA ASN A 118 0.69 -13.91 -0.48
C ASN A 118 2.20 -14.08 -0.66
N ARG A 119 2.62 -15.00 -1.54
CA ARG A 119 4.03 -15.18 -1.88
C ARG A 119 4.63 -13.94 -2.54
N THR A 120 3.91 -13.35 -3.49
CA THR A 120 4.34 -12.11 -4.16
C THR A 120 4.43 -10.95 -3.18
N ALA A 121 3.44 -10.79 -2.29
CA ALA A 121 3.46 -9.78 -1.25
C ALA A 121 4.66 -9.94 -0.30
N ALA A 122 4.96 -11.17 0.12
CA ALA A 122 6.12 -11.47 0.96
C ALA A 122 7.45 -11.14 0.27
N LEU A 123 7.57 -11.42 -1.04
CA LEU A 123 8.77 -11.07 -1.82
C LEU A 123 8.95 -9.55 -1.97
N ILE A 124 7.86 -8.81 -2.18
CA ILE A 124 7.88 -7.35 -2.23
C ILE A 124 8.33 -6.77 -0.89
N GLN A 125 7.73 -7.22 0.22
CA GLN A 125 8.12 -6.78 1.57
C GLN A 125 9.58 -7.09 1.89
N LYS A 126 10.06 -8.27 1.50
CA LYS A 126 11.47 -8.65 1.66
C LYS A 126 12.39 -7.71 0.87
N LYS A 127 12.07 -7.43 -0.39
CA LYS A 127 12.84 -6.51 -1.24
C LYS A 127 12.88 -5.10 -0.65
N GLU A 128 11.75 -4.59 -0.18
CA GLU A 128 11.68 -3.27 0.47
C GLU A 128 12.50 -3.23 1.77
N SER A 129 12.44 -4.30 2.58
CA SER A 129 13.24 -4.41 3.80
C SER A 129 14.73 -4.44 3.51
N GLU A 130 15.16 -5.21 2.49
CA GLU A 130 16.56 -5.25 2.05
C GLU A 130 17.03 -3.87 1.53
N GLN A 131 16.18 -3.16 0.82
CA GLN A 131 16.50 -1.83 0.33
C GLN A 131 16.65 -0.82 1.47
N ARG A 132 15.73 -0.82 2.43
CA ARG A 132 15.85 0.02 3.65
C ARG A 132 17.10 -0.30 4.45
N ASN A 133 17.44 -1.59 4.59
CA ASN A 133 18.67 -1.99 5.29
C ASN A 133 19.91 -1.46 4.58
N LYS A 134 19.98 -1.54 3.23
CA LYS A 134 21.07 -0.96 2.46
C LYS A 134 21.18 0.55 2.63
N GLU A 135 20.05 1.27 2.60
CA GLU A 135 20.01 2.70 2.82
C GLU A 135 20.50 3.07 4.24
N MET A 136 20.08 2.29 5.25
CA MET A 136 20.55 2.46 6.62
C MET A 136 22.06 2.19 6.77
N GLU A 137 22.59 1.18 6.08
CA GLU A 137 24.04 0.90 6.09
C GLU A 137 24.82 2.04 5.43
N ILE A 138 24.33 2.62 4.32
CA ILE A 138 24.97 3.78 3.69
C ILE A 138 24.98 4.98 4.63
N VAL A 139 23.83 5.32 5.22
CA VAL A 139 23.73 6.43 6.18
C VAL A 139 24.63 6.20 7.38
N ARG A 140 24.75 4.96 7.85
CA ARG A 140 25.64 4.60 8.97
C ARG A 140 27.11 4.77 8.58
N ALA A 141 27.51 4.32 7.40
CA ALA A 141 28.87 4.49 6.89
C ALA A 141 29.23 5.97 6.70
N GLU A 142 28.31 6.78 6.20
CA GLU A 142 28.47 8.23 6.08
C GLU A 142 28.63 8.89 7.46
N ALA A 143 27.80 8.50 8.43
CA ALA A 143 27.88 9.01 9.79
C ALA A 143 29.20 8.61 10.48
N GLU A 144 29.67 7.39 10.28
CA GLU A 144 30.97 6.92 10.80
C GLU A 144 32.14 7.67 10.15
N THR A 145 32.07 7.93 8.85
CA THR A 145 33.06 8.73 8.13
C THR A 145 33.10 10.18 8.64
N ALA A 146 31.91 10.78 8.81
CA ALA A 146 31.84 12.14 9.37
C ALA A 146 32.39 12.22 10.81
N ARG A 147 32.09 11.20 11.64
CA ARG A 147 32.66 11.10 13.00
C ARG A 147 34.19 10.97 12.97
N ALA A 148 34.73 10.11 12.12
CA ALA A 148 36.19 9.94 11.99
C ALA A 148 36.87 11.22 11.52
N GLN A 149 36.23 11.96 10.58
CA GLN A 149 36.74 13.28 10.16
C GLN A 149 36.69 14.31 11.28
N ALA A 150 35.59 14.37 12.04
CA ALA A 150 35.45 15.25 13.19
C ALA A 150 36.48 14.92 14.30
N ASP A 151 36.67 13.64 14.60
CA ASP A 151 37.67 13.19 15.59
C ASP A 151 39.08 13.55 15.15
N LYS A 152 39.43 13.41 13.88
CA LYS A 152 40.73 13.81 13.33
C LYS A 152 40.93 15.33 13.38
N ALA A 153 39.91 16.10 13.05
CA ALA A 153 39.93 17.56 13.14
C ALA A 153 40.12 18.03 14.60
N TYR A 154 39.41 17.41 15.54
CA TYR A 154 39.55 17.67 16.97
C TYR A 154 40.94 17.32 17.49
N GLN A 155 41.48 16.14 17.15
CA GLN A 155 42.85 15.72 17.51
C GLN A 155 43.87 16.74 17.02
N ASN A 156 43.78 17.19 15.76
CA ASN A 156 44.69 18.17 15.17
C ASN A 156 44.59 19.55 15.86
N ALA A 157 43.35 20.01 16.12
CA ALA A 157 43.11 21.31 16.77
C ALA A 157 43.67 21.36 18.21
N MET A 158 43.64 20.25 18.93
CA MET A 158 44.14 20.12 20.28
C MET A 158 45.65 19.79 20.36
N GLY A 159 46.29 19.51 19.21
CA GLY A 159 47.71 19.13 19.15
C GLY A 159 48.02 17.78 19.84
N LEU A 160 47.01 16.90 19.94
CA LEU A 160 47.15 15.62 20.64
C LEU A 160 47.83 14.57 19.76
N SER A 161 48.74 13.77 20.36
CA SER A 161 49.23 12.56 19.72
C SER A 161 48.07 11.52 19.61
N SER A 162 48.23 10.53 18.72
CA SER A 162 47.22 9.46 18.56
C SER A 162 46.99 8.69 19.88
N GLU A 163 48.03 8.49 20.67
CA GLU A 163 47.93 7.82 21.98
C GLU A 163 47.16 8.67 23.00
N GLN A 164 47.44 9.97 23.07
CA GLN A 164 46.71 10.90 23.94
C GLN A 164 45.24 11.01 23.55
N PHE A 165 44.95 11.03 22.26
CA PHE A 165 43.56 11.06 21.76
C PHE A 165 42.78 9.78 22.13
N ILE A 166 43.40 8.61 22.01
CA ILE A 166 42.82 7.35 22.45
C ILE A 166 42.52 7.36 23.95
N GLN A 167 43.48 7.83 24.77
CA GLN A 167 43.30 7.96 26.22
C GLN A 167 42.12 8.89 26.56
N LEU A 168 41.99 10.03 25.88
CA LEU A 168 40.87 10.96 26.04
C LEU A 168 39.53 10.28 25.73
N LYS A 169 39.45 9.55 24.62
CA LYS A 169 38.25 8.81 24.24
C LYS A 169 37.88 7.71 25.24
N TYR A 170 38.86 7.07 25.85
CA TYR A 170 38.57 6.11 26.93
C TYR A 170 38.00 6.80 28.17
N ILE A 171 38.54 7.96 28.57
CA ILE A 171 38.01 8.72 29.71
C ILE A 171 36.55 9.17 29.41
N GLU A 172 36.27 9.72 28.22
CA GLU A 172 34.92 10.09 27.82
C GLU A 172 33.95 8.90 27.82
N MET A 173 34.42 7.71 27.42
CA MET A 173 33.60 6.51 27.41
C MET A 173 33.27 6.00 28.82
N ILE A 174 34.23 6.14 29.74
CA ILE A 174 34.06 5.80 31.17
C ILE A 174 33.06 6.78 31.81
N ASP A 175 33.20 8.06 31.56
CA ASP A 175 32.34 9.13 32.12
C ASP A 175 30.87 8.97 31.65
N LYS A 176 30.65 8.56 30.40
CA LYS A 176 29.31 8.29 29.85
C LYS A 176 28.65 7.03 30.41
N LYS A 177 29.41 6.08 31.00
CA LYS A 177 28.88 4.86 31.62
C LYS A 177 28.66 5.05 33.13
N GLN A 178 27.83 6.00 33.51
CA GLN A 178 27.42 6.16 34.91
C GLN A 178 26.75 4.87 35.41
N GLY A 179 27.34 4.24 36.44
CA GLY A 179 26.77 3.07 37.15
C GLY A 179 27.36 1.71 36.80
N ALA A 180 28.39 1.61 35.97
CA ALA A 180 29.13 0.37 35.78
C ALA A 180 30.38 0.35 36.67
N ASN A 181 30.57 -0.73 37.46
CA ASN A 181 31.84 -0.96 38.13
C ASN A 181 32.90 -1.29 37.07
N ILE A 182 33.88 -0.41 36.94
CA ILE A 182 34.99 -0.58 36.01
C ILE A 182 36.23 -0.85 36.84
N ASP A 183 36.71 -2.08 36.84
CA ASP A 183 38.01 -2.43 37.42
C ASP A 183 39.10 -2.14 36.39
N VAL A 184 39.92 -1.14 36.68
CA VAL A 184 41.08 -0.79 35.87
C VAL A 184 42.30 -1.45 36.47
N MET A 185 42.83 -2.48 35.83
CA MET A 185 44.15 -3.04 36.18
C MET A 185 45.24 -2.29 35.43
N ILE A 186 46.01 -1.50 36.14
CA ILE A 186 47.20 -0.85 35.59
C ILE A 186 48.38 -1.78 35.85
N GLY A 187 48.77 -2.55 34.86
CA GLY A 187 49.93 -3.42 34.94
C GLY A 187 50.60 -3.60 33.59
N GLY A 188 51.77 -3.00 33.39
CA GLY A 188 52.55 -3.14 32.16
C GLY A 188 52.08 -2.24 31.01
N ALA A 189 52.78 -2.27 29.87
CA ALA A 189 52.61 -1.37 28.72
C ALA A 189 51.26 -1.46 27.98
N ASN A 190 50.37 -2.38 28.40
CA ASN A 190 49.01 -2.50 27.85
C ASN A 190 47.98 -2.65 28.98
N PRO A 191 47.05 -1.69 29.19
CA PRO A 191 45.96 -1.83 30.13
C PRO A 191 44.98 -2.89 29.65
N MET A 192 44.76 -3.96 30.41
CA MET A 192 43.70 -4.93 30.20
C MET A 192 42.45 -4.52 30.97
N TRP A 193 41.34 -4.43 30.29
CA TRP A 193 40.06 -4.01 30.85
C TRP A 193 39.15 -5.22 31.08
N ASN A 194 38.61 -5.35 32.27
CA ASN A 194 37.60 -6.35 32.56
C ASN A 194 36.29 -5.65 32.94
N ILE A 195 35.27 -5.78 32.11
CA ILE A 195 33.93 -5.25 32.36
C ILE A 195 33.07 -6.37 32.92
N ARG A 196 32.76 -6.34 34.20
CA ARG A 196 31.76 -7.22 34.80
C ARG A 196 30.39 -6.55 34.67
N ARG A 197 29.41 -7.34 34.14
CA ARG A 197 28.00 -6.97 34.08
C ARG A 197 27.32 -7.30 35.39
#